data_1e08dc65ab8aea065bdbafe925afdb3c
#
_entry.id   1e08dc65ab8aea065bdbafe925afdb3c
#
_cell.length_a   1.000
_cell.length_b   1.000
_cell.length_c   1.000
_cell.angle_alpha   90.00
_cell.angle_beta   90.00
_cell.angle_gamma   90.00
#
_symmetry.space_group_name_H-M   'P 1'
#
loop_
_entity.id
_entity.type
_entity.pdbx_description
1 polymer ?
#
loop_
_entity_poly.entity_id
_entity_poly.type
_entity_poly.pdbx_seq_one_letter_code
_entity_poly.pdbx_strand_id
1 'polypeptide(L)'
;WKLRDARLDGGHRLTAGAGLLLYRRAYRKAAARRPECDRVFSERLAALHALEASDCASLDRPADAFASLLRACAGFVPEGDTRRALELLLYHVGRYLYLTDALEDLPKDLRSGSYNPIPRRFVLADGKLSDGDRRTLLDTIEASIAMAASAFALLPPAQDSALVHNIIYEGLPTVLRCVAAGTFRKRGKQNERPL
;
A
#
# COMPACT_ATOMS: atom_id res chain seq x y z
N TRP A 1 11.68 1.90 6.65
CA TRP A 1 10.36 1.59 7.21
C TRP A 1 9.98 0.14 6.92
N LYS A 2 9.96 -0.34 5.69
CA LYS A 2 9.62 -1.73 5.33
C LYS A 2 10.38 -2.80 6.13
N LEU A 3 11.68 -2.59 6.39
CA LEU A 3 12.49 -3.52 7.20
C LEU A 3 12.14 -3.46 8.69
N ARG A 4 11.68 -2.32 9.18
CA ARG A 4 11.22 -2.16 10.57
C ARG A 4 9.88 -2.83 10.77
N ASP A 5 9.01 -2.70 9.79
CA ASP A 5 7.72 -3.35 9.68
C ASP A 5 7.84 -4.88 9.68
N ALA A 6 8.63 -5.45 8.78
CA ALA A 6 8.92 -6.88 8.72
C ALA A 6 9.50 -7.48 10.01
N ARG A 7 10.14 -6.66 10.87
CA ARG A 7 10.62 -7.10 12.19
C ARG A 7 9.48 -7.19 13.20
N LEU A 8 8.46 -6.33 13.10
CA LEU A 8 7.29 -6.34 13.98
C LEU A 8 6.37 -7.51 13.65
N ASP A 9 6.21 -7.82 12.36
CA ASP A 9 5.34 -8.90 11.87
C ASP A 9 5.87 -10.32 12.07
N GLY A 10 7.01 -10.48 12.75
CA GLY A 10 7.58 -11.79 13.11
C GLY A 10 8.17 -12.61 11.96
N GLY A 11 8.02 -12.16 10.70
CA GLY A 11 8.60 -12.80 9.51
C GLY A 11 10.08 -12.42 9.32
N HIS A 12 10.95 -13.40 9.13
CA HIS A 12 12.38 -13.20 8.82
C HIS A 12 13.12 -12.18 9.74
N ARG A 13 12.89 -12.26 11.05
CA ARG A 13 13.42 -11.32 12.07
C ARG A 13 14.94 -11.11 11.97
N LEU A 14 15.71 -12.15 11.63
CA LEU A 14 17.17 -12.07 11.50
C LEU A 14 17.60 -11.26 10.28
N THR A 15 16.98 -11.49 9.12
CA THR A 15 17.29 -10.77 7.87
C THR A 15 16.81 -9.33 7.92
N ALA A 16 15.63 -9.07 8.50
CA ALA A 16 15.13 -7.74 8.74
C ALA A 16 16.00 -6.96 9.74
N GLY A 17 16.48 -7.62 10.80
CA GLY A 17 17.41 -7.05 11.77
C GLY A 17 18.75 -6.64 11.16
N ALA A 18 19.35 -7.50 10.34
CA ALA A 18 20.60 -7.21 9.62
C ALA A 18 20.39 -6.05 8.61
N GLY A 19 19.28 -6.08 7.86
CA GLY A 19 18.91 -4.97 6.96
C GLY A 19 18.75 -3.65 7.69
N LEU A 20 18.09 -3.64 8.87
CA LEU A 20 17.95 -2.43 9.69
C LEU A 20 19.29 -1.88 10.16
N LEU A 21 20.26 -2.75 10.51
CA LEU A 21 21.61 -2.31 10.90
C LEU A 21 22.34 -1.64 9.73
N LEU A 22 22.30 -2.25 8.54
CA LEU A 22 22.93 -1.72 7.33
C LEU A 22 22.35 -0.34 6.94
N TYR A 23 21.03 -0.20 7.01
CA TYR A 23 20.36 1.05 6.61
C TYR A 23 20.23 2.07 7.75
N ARG A 24 20.60 1.73 8.99
CA ARG A 24 20.48 2.61 10.17
C ARG A 24 21.11 3.98 9.96
N ARG A 25 22.30 4.01 9.36
CA ARG A 25 23.02 5.27 9.09
C ARG A 25 22.31 6.11 8.02
N ALA A 26 21.87 5.46 6.95
CA ALA A 26 21.11 6.12 5.88
C ALA A 26 19.77 6.66 6.40
N TYR A 27 19.05 5.85 7.18
CA TYR A 27 17.81 6.27 7.83
C TYR A 27 18.00 7.48 8.74
N ARG A 28 18.99 7.46 9.64
CA ARG A 28 19.29 8.59 10.52
C ARG A 28 19.60 9.85 9.74
N LYS A 29 20.37 9.76 8.67
CA LYS A 29 20.68 10.89 7.80
C LYS A 29 19.43 11.43 7.09
N ALA A 30 18.52 10.57 6.65
CA ALA A 30 17.25 10.96 6.04
C ALA A 30 16.32 11.62 7.06
N ALA A 31 16.15 11.01 8.23
CA ALA A 31 15.33 11.53 9.33
C ALA A 31 15.83 12.89 9.82
N ALA A 32 17.15 13.07 9.95
CA ALA A 32 17.73 14.36 10.32
C ALA A 32 17.50 15.45 9.26
N ARG A 33 17.45 15.08 7.97
CA ARG A 33 17.17 16.02 6.88
C ARG A 33 15.69 16.40 6.76
N ARG A 34 14.79 15.51 7.19
CA ARG A 34 13.34 15.65 7.06
C ARG A 34 12.63 15.15 8.32
N PRO A 35 12.85 15.82 9.49
CA PRO A 35 12.33 15.35 10.76
C PRO A 35 10.79 15.30 10.81
N GLU A 36 10.13 16.26 10.14
CA GLU A 36 8.67 16.25 10.08
C GLU A 36 8.12 15.05 9.31
N CYS A 37 8.76 14.66 8.20
CA CYS A 37 8.35 13.46 7.47
C CYS A 37 8.55 12.20 8.29
N ASP A 38 9.67 12.11 9.00
CA ASP A 38 9.94 10.97 9.87
C ASP A 38 8.90 10.86 10.99
N ARG A 39 8.51 11.99 11.58
CA ARG A 39 7.47 12.06 12.59
C ARG A 39 6.11 11.60 12.01
N VAL A 40 5.67 12.21 10.90
CA VAL A 40 4.38 11.87 10.28
C VAL A 40 4.33 10.40 9.86
N PHE A 41 5.39 9.87 9.25
CA PHE A 41 5.45 8.47 8.87
C PHE A 41 5.43 7.54 10.09
N SER A 42 6.14 7.90 11.17
CA SER A 42 6.12 7.13 12.42
C SER A 42 4.73 7.08 13.03
N GLU A 43 4.04 8.23 13.11
CA GLU A 43 2.69 8.35 13.65
C GLU A 43 1.67 7.54 12.82
N ARG A 44 1.72 7.66 11.48
CA ARG A 44 0.78 6.96 10.59
C ARG A 44 0.99 5.44 10.58
N LEU A 45 2.25 4.99 10.59
CA LEU A 45 2.54 3.56 10.74
C LEU A 45 2.13 3.03 12.11
N ALA A 46 2.36 3.77 13.18
CA ALA A 46 1.90 3.37 14.51
C ALA A 46 0.35 3.26 14.56
N ALA A 47 -0.36 4.18 13.92
CA ALA A 47 -1.82 4.12 13.81
C ALA A 47 -2.29 2.91 13.01
N LEU A 48 -1.63 2.59 11.88
CA LEU A 48 -1.91 1.40 11.09
C LEU A 48 -1.69 0.12 11.93
N HIS A 49 -0.53 -0.02 12.55
CA HIS A 49 -0.23 -1.17 13.42
C HIS A 49 -1.21 -1.32 14.58
N ALA A 50 -1.68 -0.21 15.18
CA ALA A 50 -2.68 -0.26 16.24
C ALA A 50 -4.03 -0.80 15.72
N LEU A 51 -4.44 -0.43 14.51
CA LEU A 51 -5.65 -0.96 13.88
C LEU A 51 -5.51 -2.46 13.58
N GLU A 52 -4.39 -2.87 13.05
CA GLU A 52 -4.08 -4.28 12.74
C GLU A 52 -4.00 -5.12 14.02
N ALA A 53 -3.31 -4.64 15.06
CA ALA A 53 -3.20 -5.30 16.35
C ALA A 53 -4.52 -5.38 17.12
N SER A 54 -5.45 -4.45 16.88
CA SER A 54 -6.81 -4.49 17.44
C SER A 54 -7.79 -5.33 16.64
N ASP A 55 -7.31 -6.01 15.61
CA ASP A 55 -8.13 -6.86 14.73
C ASP A 55 -9.29 -6.09 14.08
N CYS A 56 -9.00 -4.89 13.61
CA CYS A 56 -9.98 -3.93 13.10
C CYS A 56 -10.88 -4.52 12.01
N ALA A 57 -12.19 -4.51 12.24
CA ALA A 57 -13.19 -5.07 11.33
C ALA A 57 -13.55 -4.16 10.14
N SER A 58 -12.88 -3.03 9.99
CA SER A 58 -13.09 -2.10 8.89
C SER A 58 -12.09 -2.34 7.76
N LEU A 59 -12.58 -2.37 6.52
CA LEU A 59 -11.73 -2.34 5.34
C LEU A 59 -11.09 -0.96 5.13
N ASP A 60 -11.84 0.10 5.43
CA ASP A 60 -11.45 1.48 5.14
C ASP A 60 -10.45 2.06 6.13
N ARG A 61 -10.58 1.79 7.42
CA ARG A 61 -9.75 2.42 8.45
C ARG A 61 -8.26 2.12 8.29
N PRO A 62 -7.82 0.86 8.11
CA PRO A 62 -6.41 0.55 7.85
C PRO A 62 -5.95 1.10 6.49
N ALA A 63 -6.80 1.01 5.46
CA ALA A 63 -6.50 1.56 4.14
C ALA A 63 -6.32 3.09 4.19
N ASP A 64 -7.14 3.83 4.98
CA ASP A 64 -6.99 5.27 5.21
C ASP A 64 -5.69 5.61 5.94
N ALA A 65 -5.34 4.84 6.97
CA ALA A 65 -4.09 5.04 7.71
C ALA A 65 -2.86 4.93 6.78
N PHE A 66 -2.82 3.89 5.94
CA PHE A 66 -1.77 3.71 4.94
C PHE A 66 -1.80 4.78 3.86
N ALA A 67 -2.97 5.10 3.31
CA ALA A 67 -3.15 6.14 2.30
C ALA A 67 -2.70 7.53 2.80
N SER A 68 -3.00 7.83 4.06
CA SER A 68 -2.58 9.08 4.70
C SER A 68 -1.07 9.21 4.83
N LEU A 69 -0.35 8.08 4.92
CA LEU A 69 1.11 8.07 4.89
C LEU A 69 1.64 8.54 3.52
N LEU A 70 1.10 7.99 2.42
CA LEU A 70 1.49 8.42 1.07
C LEU A 70 1.09 9.87 0.82
N ARG A 71 -0.12 10.29 1.23
CA ARG A 71 -0.58 11.68 1.12
C ARG A 71 0.39 12.66 1.75
N ALA A 72 1.01 12.31 2.88
CA ALA A 72 1.96 13.17 3.56
C ALA A 72 3.20 13.51 2.71
N CYS A 73 3.52 12.70 1.69
CA CYS A 73 4.60 12.98 0.75
C CYS A 73 4.33 14.24 -0.09
N ALA A 74 3.07 14.63 -0.30
CA ALA A 74 2.75 15.86 -1.01
C ALA A 74 3.21 17.14 -0.26
N GLY A 75 3.49 17.04 1.03
CA GLY A 75 4.01 18.14 1.84
C GLY A 75 5.40 18.68 1.39
N PHE A 76 6.07 18.01 0.46
CA PHE A 76 7.29 18.51 -0.18
C PHE A 76 7.01 19.56 -1.26
N VAL A 77 5.77 19.65 -1.74
CA VAL A 77 5.34 20.65 -2.72
C VAL A 77 4.76 21.86 -1.98
N PRO A 78 5.04 23.09 -2.42
CA PRO A 78 4.44 24.29 -1.83
C PRO A 78 2.91 24.22 -1.82
N GLU A 79 2.28 24.90 -0.86
CA GLU A 79 0.83 24.97 -0.77
C GLU A 79 0.21 25.55 -2.05
N GLY A 80 -0.96 25.03 -2.41
CA GLY A 80 -1.69 25.43 -3.61
C GLY A 80 -2.43 24.25 -4.24
N ASP A 81 -3.02 24.50 -5.41
CA ASP A 81 -3.86 23.49 -6.10
C ASP A 81 -3.07 22.26 -6.55
N THR A 82 -1.82 22.43 -6.99
CA THR A 82 -0.93 21.33 -7.34
C THR A 82 -0.70 20.40 -6.15
N ARG A 83 -0.44 20.96 -4.96
CA ARG A 83 -0.28 20.15 -3.74
C ARG A 83 -1.56 19.42 -3.39
N ARG A 84 -2.73 20.08 -3.47
CA ARG A 84 -4.03 19.43 -3.20
C ARG A 84 -4.32 18.29 -4.16
N ALA A 85 -4.06 18.49 -5.47
CA ALA A 85 -4.20 17.43 -6.46
C ALA A 85 -3.23 16.27 -6.17
N LEU A 86 -1.99 16.55 -5.80
CA LEU A 86 -1.00 15.54 -5.45
C LEU A 86 -1.38 14.79 -4.15
N GLU A 87 -1.94 15.47 -3.16
CA GLU A 87 -2.45 14.86 -1.93
C GLU A 87 -3.56 13.85 -2.24
N LEU A 88 -4.51 14.20 -3.11
CA LEU A 88 -5.59 13.31 -3.54
C LEU A 88 -5.02 12.12 -4.32
N LEU A 89 -4.13 12.37 -5.27
CA LEU A 89 -3.49 11.33 -6.07
C LEU A 89 -2.80 10.31 -5.17
N LEU A 90 -1.91 10.76 -4.29
CA LEU A 90 -1.13 9.90 -3.41
C LEU A 90 -2.00 9.15 -2.39
N TYR A 91 -3.06 9.80 -1.89
CA TYR A 91 -4.02 9.17 -1.01
C TYR A 91 -4.73 7.99 -1.70
N HIS A 92 -5.26 8.20 -2.90
CA HIS A 92 -5.98 7.14 -3.61
C HIS A 92 -5.07 6.04 -4.14
N VAL A 93 -3.84 6.37 -4.55
CA VAL A 93 -2.81 5.36 -4.84
C VAL A 93 -2.49 4.54 -3.59
N GLY A 94 -2.39 5.17 -2.42
CA GLY A 94 -2.17 4.47 -1.15
C GLY A 94 -3.31 3.50 -0.80
N ARG A 95 -4.56 3.93 -0.93
CA ARG A 95 -5.72 3.04 -0.74
C ARG A 95 -5.69 1.84 -1.68
N TYR A 96 -5.45 2.11 -2.97
CA TYR A 96 -5.29 1.07 -3.97
C TYR A 96 -4.21 0.05 -3.56
N LEU A 97 -3.04 0.53 -3.19
CA LEU A 97 -1.92 -0.35 -2.82
C LEU A 97 -2.26 -1.25 -1.63
N TYR A 98 -2.82 -0.67 -0.56
CA TYR A 98 -3.17 -1.42 0.64
C TYR A 98 -4.23 -2.50 0.36
N LEU A 99 -5.32 -2.14 -0.32
CA LEU A 99 -6.42 -3.06 -0.59
C LEU A 99 -6.05 -4.15 -1.60
N THR A 100 -5.24 -3.80 -2.61
CA THR A 100 -4.77 -4.77 -3.61
C THR A 100 -3.77 -5.76 -3.00
N ASP A 101 -2.88 -5.31 -2.12
CA ASP A 101 -1.94 -6.17 -1.38
C ASP A 101 -2.70 -7.09 -0.41
N ALA A 102 -3.72 -6.57 0.30
CA ALA A 102 -4.59 -7.38 1.14
C ALA A 102 -5.31 -8.49 0.35
N LEU A 103 -5.77 -8.19 -0.87
CA LEU A 103 -6.40 -9.18 -1.75
C LEU A 103 -5.38 -10.22 -2.26
N GLU A 104 -4.18 -9.79 -2.65
CA GLU A 104 -3.11 -10.68 -3.11
C GLU A 104 -2.64 -11.62 -2.01
N ASP A 105 -2.40 -11.07 -0.81
CA ASP A 105 -1.86 -11.84 0.32
C ASP A 105 -2.94 -12.63 1.08
N LEU A 106 -4.23 -12.47 0.79
CA LEU A 106 -5.34 -13.13 1.49
C LEU A 106 -5.13 -14.64 1.72
N PRO A 107 -4.75 -15.45 0.70
CA PRO A 107 -4.56 -16.89 0.92
C PRO A 107 -3.38 -17.22 1.83
N LYS A 108 -2.35 -16.37 1.85
CA LYS A 108 -1.16 -16.53 2.69
C LYS A 108 -1.48 -16.13 4.14
N ASP A 109 -2.19 -15.01 4.31
CA ASP A 109 -2.52 -14.45 5.63
C ASP A 109 -3.51 -15.35 6.38
N LEU A 110 -4.48 -15.95 5.67
CA LEU A 110 -5.37 -16.97 6.23
C LEU A 110 -4.60 -18.18 6.77
N ARG A 111 -3.55 -18.63 6.05
CA ARG A 111 -2.73 -19.78 6.50
C ARG A 111 -1.81 -19.43 7.65
N SER A 112 -1.27 -18.21 7.68
CA SER A 112 -0.33 -17.78 8.73
C SER A 112 -1.02 -17.23 9.97
N GLY A 113 -2.32 -16.93 9.90
CA GLY A 113 -3.04 -16.22 10.95
C GLY A 113 -2.65 -14.74 11.07
N SER A 114 -2.02 -14.18 10.03
CA SER A 114 -1.69 -12.76 9.98
C SER A 114 -2.95 -11.92 9.79
N TYR A 115 -2.92 -10.68 10.29
CA TYR A 115 -4.01 -9.76 10.06
C TYR A 115 -4.21 -9.51 8.56
N ASN A 116 -5.48 -9.53 8.14
CA ASN A 116 -5.92 -9.08 6.83
C ASN A 116 -7.33 -8.49 6.99
N PRO A 117 -7.62 -7.28 6.48
CA PRO A 117 -8.91 -6.62 6.69
C PRO A 117 -10.08 -7.31 5.97
N ILE A 118 -9.81 -8.09 4.93
CA ILE A 118 -10.85 -8.73 4.12
C ILE A 118 -11.67 -9.73 4.93
N PRO A 119 -11.09 -10.75 5.61
CA PRO A 119 -11.85 -11.69 6.44
C PRO A 119 -12.43 -11.06 7.72
N ARG A 120 -12.02 -9.84 8.07
CA ARG A 120 -12.64 -9.09 9.18
C ARG A 120 -13.90 -8.35 8.74
N ARG A 121 -13.98 -8.01 7.45
CA ARG A 121 -15.13 -7.30 6.86
C ARG A 121 -16.14 -8.23 6.19
N PHE A 122 -15.67 -9.29 5.58
CA PHE A 122 -16.48 -10.21 4.78
C PHE A 122 -16.45 -11.63 5.35
N VAL A 123 -17.57 -12.35 5.19
CA VAL A 123 -17.64 -13.78 5.54
C VAL A 123 -17.02 -14.57 4.38
N LEU A 124 -16.06 -15.41 4.70
CA LEU A 124 -15.43 -16.29 3.72
C LEU A 124 -16.01 -17.70 3.78
N ALA A 125 -16.38 -18.27 2.63
CA ALA A 125 -16.72 -19.68 2.48
C ALA A 125 -15.50 -20.40 1.89
N ASP A 126 -14.98 -21.40 2.60
CA ASP A 126 -13.77 -22.14 2.21
C ASP A 126 -12.57 -21.22 1.85
N GLY A 127 -12.41 -20.13 2.61
CA GLY A 127 -11.35 -19.14 2.41
C GLY A 127 -11.55 -18.22 1.19
N LYS A 128 -12.75 -18.20 0.61
CA LYS A 128 -13.07 -17.39 -0.58
C LYS A 128 -14.21 -16.42 -0.28
N LEU A 129 -14.16 -15.26 -0.91
CA LEU A 129 -15.24 -14.29 -0.94
C LEU A 129 -16.42 -14.82 -1.77
N SER A 130 -17.65 -14.47 -1.39
CA SER A 130 -18.80 -14.58 -2.28
C SER A 130 -18.59 -13.71 -3.54
N ASP A 131 -19.28 -14.02 -4.64
CA ASP A 131 -19.19 -13.20 -5.86
C ASP A 131 -19.64 -11.75 -5.61
N GLY A 132 -20.65 -11.54 -4.75
CA GLY A 132 -21.12 -10.21 -4.37
C GLY A 132 -20.09 -9.43 -3.57
N ASP A 133 -19.51 -10.05 -2.54
CA ASP A 133 -18.48 -9.42 -1.71
C ASP A 133 -17.21 -9.13 -2.50
N ARG A 134 -16.82 -10.06 -3.37
CA ARG A 134 -15.71 -9.90 -4.28
C ARG A 134 -15.92 -8.71 -5.21
N ARG A 135 -17.09 -8.57 -5.80
CA ARG A 135 -17.44 -7.42 -6.64
C ARG A 135 -17.36 -6.13 -5.84
N THR A 136 -17.96 -6.07 -4.66
CA THR A 136 -17.90 -4.91 -3.77
C THR A 136 -16.47 -4.49 -3.45
N LEU A 137 -15.58 -5.44 -3.17
CA LEU A 137 -14.16 -5.16 -2.92
C LEU A 137 -13.47 -4.60 -4.17
N LEU A 138 -13.67 -5.23 -5.33
CA LEU A 138 -13.07 -4.78 -6.60
C LEU A 138 -13.57 -3.38 -6.98
N ASP A 139 -14.86 -3.11 -6.88
CA ASP A 139 -15.45 -1.79 -7.15
C ASP A 139 -14.84 -0.72 -6.22
N THR A 140 -14.58 -1.07 -4.94
CA THR A 140 -13.92 -0.18 -3.97
C THR A 140 -12.48 0.16 -4.39
N ILE A 141 -11.75 -0.83 -4.91
CA ILE A 141 -10.37 -0.64 -5.37
C ILE A 141 -10.37 0.16 -6.69
N GLU A 142 -11.27 -0.16 -7.62
CA GLU A 142 -11.42 0.55 -8.90
C GLU A 142 -11.82 2.02 -8.70
N ALA A 143 -12.69 2.31 -7.72
CA ALA A 143 -13.02 3.68 -7.34
C ALA A 143 -11.76 4.46 -6.90
N SER A 144 -10.83 3.81 -6.19
CA SER A 144 -9.56 4.46 -5.83
C SER A 144 -8.69 4.76 -7.06
N ILE A 145 -8.66 3.87 -8.07
CA ILE A 145 -7.96 4.12 -9.34
C ILE A 145 -8.60 5.32 -10.06
N ALA A 146 -9.93 5.34 -10.17
CA ALA A 146 -10.66 6.43 -10.85
C ALA A 146 -10.40 7.79 -10.19
N MET A 147 -10.41 7.84 -8.86
CA MET A 147 -10.10 9.05 -8.11
C MET A 147 -8.64 9.48 -8.26
N ALA A 148 -7.69 8.52 -8.30
CA ALA A 148 -6.29 8.82 -8.60
C ALA A 148 -6.12 9.39 -10.01
N ALA A 149 -6.80 8.83 -11.01
CA ALA A 149 -6.78 9.33 -12.39
C ALA A 149 -7.36 10.76 -12.49
N SER A 150 -8.48 11.00 -11.80
CA SER A 150 -9.10 12.35 -11.75
C SER A 150 -8.16 13.36 -11.09
N ALA A 151 -7.50 13.01 -10.00
CA ALA A 151 -6.54 13.87 -9.33
C ALA A 151 -5.28 14.12 -10.18
N PHE A 152 -4.80 13.10 -10.91
CA PHE A 152 -3.68 13.25 -11.84
C PHE A 152 -3.99 14.21 -12.98
N ALA A 153 -5.21 14.20 -13.51
CA ALA A 153 -5.63 15.10 -14.57
C ALA A 153 -5.63 16.59 -14.15
N LEU A 154 -5.63 16.88 -12.84
CA LEU A 154 -5.52 18.25 -12.30
C LEU A 154 -4.08 18.71 -12.13
N LEU A 155 -3.10 17.83 -12.28
CA LEU A 155 -1.68 18.19 -12.14
C LEU A 155 -1.17 18.88 -13.40
N PRO A 156 -0.28 19.88 -13.26
CA PRO A 156 0.36 20.51 -14.41
C PRO A 156 1.26 19.48 -15.14
N PRO A 157 1.41 19.59 -16.47
CA PRO A 157 2.34 18.75 -17.22
C PRO A 157 3.77 18.85 -16.66
N ALA A 158 4.42 17.70 -16.51
CA ALA A 158 5.80 17.59 -16.04
C ALA A 158 6.57 16.62 -16.94
N GLN A 159 7.91 16.60 -16.80
CA GLN A 159 8.80 15.78 -17.63
C GLN A 159 8.40 14.29 -17.62
N ASP A 160 8.00 13.75 -16.47
CA ASP A 160 7.68 12.34 -16.27
C ASP A 160 6.16 12.05 -16.33
N SER A 161 5.34 13.02 -16.79
CA SER A 161 3.87 12.86 -16.83
C SER A 161 3.44 11.63 -17.65
N ALA A 162 4.12 11.31 -18.75
CA ALA A 162 3.81 10.14 -19.56
C ALA A 162 4.01 8.82 -18.79
N LEU A 163 5.07 8.72 -17.97
CA LEU A 163 5.31 7.54 -17.13
C LEU A 163 4.23 7.39 -16.07
N VAL A 164 3.90 8.48 -15.38
CA VAL A 164 2.86 8.47 -14.34
C VAL A 164 1.50 8.16 -14.96
N HIS A 165 1.21 8.72 -16.14
CA HIS A 165 0.01 8.40 -16.92
C HIS A 165 -0.10 6.89 -17.18
N ASN A 166 0.96 6.27 -17.72
CA ASN A 166 0.97 4.84 -17.98
C ASN A 166 0.78 4.00 -16.71
N ILE A 167 1.36 4.42 -15.59
CA ILE A 167 1.16 3.75 -14.30
C ILE A 167 -0.32 3.81 -13.89
N ILE A 168 -0.93 4.98 -13.93
CA ILE A 168 -2.30 5.19 -13.42
C ILE A 168 -3.34 4.54 -14.34
N TYR A 169 -3.26 4.79 -15.65
CA TYR A 169 -4.31 4.37 -16.59
C TYR A 169 -4.16 2.94 -17.09
N GLU A 170 -2.94 2.38 -17.10
CA GLU A 170 -2.67 1.04 -17.60
C GLU A 170 -2.14 0.10 -16.51
N GLY A 171 -1.18 0.57 -15.72
CA GLY A 171 -0.47 -0.24 -14.74
C GLY A 171 -1.38 -0.69 -13.59
N LEU A 172 -2.02 0.27 -12.89
CA LEU A 172 -2.87 -0.06 -11.75
C LEU A 172 -4.06 -0.97 -12.12
N PRO A 173 -4.84 -0.69 -13.20
CA PRO A 173 -5.91 -1.59 -13.61
C PRO A 173 -5.42 -2.98 -14.03
N THR A 174 -4.26 -3.06 -14.70
CA THR A 174 -3.69 -4.34 -15.13
C THR A 174 -3.25 -5.19 -13.95
N VAL A 175 -2.56 -4.58 -12.96
CA VAL A 175 -2.17 -5.28 -11.73
C VAL A 175 -3.39 -5.76 -10.97
N LEU A 176 -4.43 -4.93 -10.81
CA LEU A 176 -5.67 -5.35 -10.16
C LEU A 176 -6.32 -6.55 -10.85
N ARG A 177 -6.41 -6.54 -12.18
CA ARG A 177 -6.93 -7.68 -12.97
C ARG A 177 -6.13 -8.95 -12.72
N CYS A 178 -4.79 -8.86 -12.71
CA CYS A 178 -3.91 -9.99 -12.46
C CYS A 178 -4.07 -10.53 -11.03
N VAL A 179 -4.15 -9.66 -10.02
CA VAL A 179 -4.39 -10.05 -8.62
C VAL A 179 -5.76 -10.69 -8.48
N ALA A 180 -6.78 -10.07 -9.04
CA ALA A 180 -8.13 -10.60 -9.04
C ALA A 180 -8.23 -11.98 -9.72
N ALA A 181 -7.49 -12.23 -10.78
CA ALA A 181 -7.43 -13.51 -11.46
C ALA A 181 -6.49 -14.53 -10.78
N GLY A 182 -5.76 -14.16 -9.72
CA GLY A 182 -4.77 -15.01 -9.08
C GLY A 182 -3.54 -15.30 -9.94
N THR A 183 -3.32 -14.51 -10.99
CA THR A 183 -2.21 -14.68 -11.95
C THR A 183 -1.04 -13.73 -11.71
N PHE A 184 -1.16 -12.85 -10.73
CA PHE A 184 -0.10 -11.90 -10.39
C PHE A 184 1.11 -12.63 -9.80
N ARG A 185 2.28 -12.47 -10.45
CA ARG A 185 3.56 -13.03 -9.98
C ARG A 185 4.47 -11.91 -9.54
N LYS A 186 4.77 -11.80 -8.25
CA LYS A 186 5.84 -10.92 -7.76
C LYS A 186 7.18 -11.33 -8.40
N ARG A 187 7.83 -10.40 -9.07
CA ARG A 187 9.13 -10.58 -9.78
C ARG A 187 10.29 -10.84 -8.82
N GLY A 188 10.24 -11.90 -8.01
CA GLY A 188 11.28 -12.22 -7.02
C GLY A 188 11.62 -13.71 -6.92
N LYS A 189 10.87 -14.58 -7.60
CA LYS A 189 11.08 -16.04 -7.51
C LYS A 189 11.63 -16.71 -8.79
N GLN A 190 12.14 -15.93 -9.74
CA GLN A 190 12.60 -16.50 -11.01
C GLN A 190 14.11 -16.75 -11.11
N ASN A 191 14.90 -16.57 -10.04
CA ASN A 191 16.36 -16.79 -10.08
C ASN A 191 16.84 -18.05 -9.33
N GLU A 192 15.98 -19.04 -9.11
CA GLU A 192 16.43 -20.36 -8.68
C GLU A 192 16.14 -21.38 -9.79
N ARG A 193 16.87 -21.28 -10.91
CA ARG A 193 17.17 -22.44 -11.73
C ARG A 193 18.57 -22.89 -11.32
N PRO A 194 18.77 -24.10 -10.77
CA PRO A 194 20.09 -24.66 -10.65
C PRO A 194 20.66 -24.90 -12.06
N LEU A 195 21.92 -24.54 -12.23
CA LEU A 195 22.76 -24.95 -13.35
C LEU A 195 22.97 -26.45 -13.28
#